data_d66752b77d76bdbb6eba174bcf6d6ecc
#
_entry.id   d66752b77d76bdbb6eba174bcf6d6ecc
#
_cell.length_a   1.000
_cell.length_b   1.000
_cell.length_c   1.000
_cell.angle_alpha   90.00
_cell.angle_beta   90.00
_cell.angle_gamma   90.00
#
_symmetry.space_group_name_H-M   'P 1'
#
loop_
_entity.id
_entity.type
_entity.pdbx_description
1 polymer ?
#
loop_
_entity_poly.entity_id
_entity_poly.type
_entity_poly.pdbx_seq_one_letter_code
_entity_poly.pdbx_strand_id
1 'polypeptide(L)'
;MSKKTTDSVLYWIRSDLRIFDNLALWEAAKTNKKIIVIYIKNLTSKESTDNLALNTWINKSLQELSERYKELYKIKIKIYNDDIYQVIEALHKETNFTDIYINTTFDPEVDKIDTKLATKFKNSFNVNSYNSSLLFKPNEILNNSGDFFK
;
A
#
# COMPACT_ATOMS: atom_id res chain seq x y z
N MET A 1 -16.65 -7.26 -29.28
CA MET A 1 -15.37 -7.84 -28.81
C MET A 1 -15.33 -7.72 -27.29
N SER A 2 -15.48 -8.82 -26.59
CA SER A 2 -15.40 -8.86 -25.12
C SER A 2 -13.97 -8.50 -24.72
N LYS A 3 -13.76 -7.36 -24.04
CA LYS A 3 -12.51 -7.05 -23.37
C LYS A 3 -12.29 -8.15 -22.34
N LYS A 4 -11.33 -9.03 -22.58
CA LYS A 4 -10.84 -9.98 -21.59
C LYS A 4 -10.36 -9.14 -20.39
N THR A 5 -11.21 -8.99 -19.37
CA THR A 5 -10.83 -8.36 -18.11
C THR A 5 -9.79 -9.28 -17.48
N THR A 6 -8.53 -8.96 -17.66
CA THR A 6 -7.45 -9.64 -16.95
C THR A 6 -7.66 -9.35 -15.47
N ASP A 7 -7.97 -10.37 -14.69
CA ASP A 7 -8.06 -10.31 -13.24
C ASP A 7 -6.83 -9.59 -12.70
N SER A 8 -7.00 -8.51 -11.98
CA SER A 8 -5.90 -7.71 -11.44
C SER A 8 -6.05 -7.47 -9.95
N VAL A 9 -4.93 -7.25 -9.31
CA VAL A 9 -4.83 -6.85 -7.90
C VAL A 9 -3.99 -5.59 -7.79
N LEU A 10 -4.26 -4.78 -6.78
CA LEU A 10 -3.55 -3.56 -6.50
C LEU A 10 -2.55 -3.78 -5.37
N TYR A 11 -1.26 -3.51 -5.59
CA TYR A 11 -0.27 -3.39 -4.53
C TYR A 11 0.02 -1.90 -4.29
N TRP A 12 -0.28 -1.43 -3.09
CA TRP A 12 -0.11 -0.04 -2.71
C TRP A 12 1.10 0.12 -1.79
N ILE A 13 2.19 0.66 -2.37
CA ILE A 13 3.41 1.00 -1.64
C ILE A 13 3.13 2.18 -0.72
N ARG A 14 3.62 2.11 0.51
CA ARG A 14 3.55 3.17 1.52
C ARG A 14 4.96 3.60 1.96
N SER A 15 5.25 3.53 3.25
CA SER A 15 6.59 3.82 3.81
C SER A 15 7.63 2.73 3.51
N ASP A 16 7.20 1.56 3.08
CA ASP A 16 8.01 0.39 2.77
C ASP A 16 8.57 0.43 1.35
N LEU A 17 9.46 1.38 1.06
CA LEU A 17 10.08 1.58 -0.25
C LEU A 17 11.11 0.49 -0.57
N ARG A 18 10.67 -0.78 -0.60
CA ARG A 18 11.53 -1.96 -0.79
C ARG A 18 10.86 -3.05 -1.64
N ILE A 19 11.66 -3.87 -2.27
CA ILE A 19 11.22 -5.03 -3.07
C ILE A 19 11.29 -6.31 -2.25
N PHE A 20 12.43 -6.52 -1.58
CA PHE A 20 12.69 -7.71 -0.79
C PHE A 20 12.07 -7.60 0.59
N ASP A 21 11.78 -8.73 1.22
CA ASP A 21 11.15 -8.82 2.54
C ASP A 21 9.85 -7.99 2.60
N ASN A 22 9.01 -8.18 1.61
CA ASN A 22 7.78 -7.42 1.39
C ASN A 22 6.60 -8.38 1.30
N LEU A 23 5.95 -8.61 2.44
CA LEU A 23 4.92 -9.64 2.58
C LEU A 23 3.68 -9.32 1.73
N ALA A 24 3.24 -8.06 1.67
CA ALA A 24 2.09 -7.67 0.85
C ALA A 24 2.35 -7.90 -0.64
N LEU A 25 3.54 -7.54 -1.14
CA LEU A 25 3.91 -7.80 -2.53
C LEU A 25 4.00 -9.31 -2.82
N TRP A 26 4.55 -10.08 -1.89
CA TRP A 26 4.67 -11.52 -2.03
C TRP A 26 3.30 -12.21 -2.08
N GLU A 27 2.37 -11.83 -1.19
CA GLU A 27 1.00 -12.34 -1.20
C GLU A 27 0.22 -11.92 -2.47
N ALA A 28 0.42 -10.69 -2.94
CA ALA A 28 -0.14 -10.25 -4.22
C ALA A 28 0.38 -11.10 -5.38
N ALA A 29 1.68 -11.43 -5.39
CA ALA A 29 2.29 -12.26 -6.44
C ALA A 29 1.76 -13.69 -6.46
N LYS A 30 1.44 -14.27 -5.31
CA LYS A 30 0.86 -15.63 -5.19
C LYS A 30 -0.51 -15.77 -5.87
N THR A 31 -1.22 -14.67 -6.10
CA THR A 31 -2.52 -14.72 -6.78
C THR A 31 -2.42 -15.09 -8.26
N ASN A 32 -1.23 -15.01 -8.86
CA ASN A 32 -0.99 -15.13 -10.30
C ASN A 32 -1.82 -14.17 -11.17
N LYS A 33 -2.37 -13.11 -10.56
CA LYS A 33 -3.10 -12.04 -11.25
C LYS A 33 -2.14 -10.92 -11.69
N LYS A 34 -2.61 -10.05 -12.57
CA LYS A 34 -1.86 -8.85 -12.93
C LYS A 34 -1.75 -7.92 -11.72
N ILE A 35 -0.52 -7.58 -11.32
CA ILE A 35 -0.28 -6.65 -10.21
C ILE A 35 -0.18 -5.23 -10.76
N ILE A 36 -0.99 -4.32 -10.24
CA ILE A 36 -0.91 -2.88 -10.47
C ILE A 36 -0.23 -2.28 -9.25
N VAL A 37 0.93 -1.65 -9.46
CA VAL A 37 1.72 -1.07 -8.36
C VAL A 37 1.52 0.43 -8.33
N ILE A 38 1.13 0.95 -7.17
CA ILE A 38 0.90 2.39 -6.97
C ILE A 38 1.64 2.92 -5.74
N TYR A 39 1.90 4.20 -5.77
CA TYR A 39 2.29 5.02 -4.64
C TYR A 39 1.43 6.29 -4.63
N ILE A 40 0.86 6.65 -3.47
CA ILE A 40 0.08 7.88 -3.29
C ILE A 40 0.86 8.76 -2.32
N LYS A 41 1.21 9.98 -2.75
CA LYS A 41 1.88 10.98 -1.91
C LYS A 41 0.89 11.54 -0.88
N ASN A 42 1.43 12.12 0.19
CA ASN A 42 0.65 12.84 1.21
C ASN A 42 -0.47 11.96 1.83
N LEU A 43 -0.09 10.78 2.29
CA LEU A 43 -1.02 9.83 2.90
C LEU A 43 -1.71 10.43 4.14
N THR A 44 -1.00 11.26 4.90
CA THR A 44 -1.54 11.97 6.07
C THR A 44 -1.29 13.47 5.96
N SER A 45 -2.15 14.28 6.58
CA SER A 45 -2.01 15.74 6.63
C SER A 45 -0.75 16.23 7.36
N LYS A 46 -0.14 15.34 8.16
CA LYS A 46 1.11 15.61 8.90
C LYS A 46 2.38 15.36 8.08
N GLU A 47 2.28 14.63 6.97
CA GLU A 47 3.34 14.60 5.98
C GLU A 47 3.36 15.95 5.27
N SER A 48 3.78 16.97 6.04
CA SER A 48 3.70 18.33 5.57
C SER A 48 4.62 18.51 4.36
N THR A 49 4.08 19.18 3.37
CA THR A 49 4.78 19.68 2.18
C THR A 49 6.06 20.47 2.51
N ASP A 50 6.26 20.81 3.79
CA ASP A 50 7.30 21.71 4.26
C ASP A 50 8.64 21.02 4.57
N ASN A 51 8.69 19.68 4.66
CA ASN A 51 9.95 18.98 4.87
C ASN A 51 10.65 18.64 3.53
N LEU A 52 11.36 19.62 2.98
CA LEU A 52 12.07 19.52 1.72
C LEU A 52 13.08 18.36 1.69
N ALA A 53 13.77 18.10 2.79
CA ALA A 53 14.76 17.04 2.89
C ALA A 53 14.09 15.65 2.78
N LEU A 54 13.01 15.43 3.53
CA LEU A 54 12.24 14.19 3.50
C LEU A 54 11.63 13.95 2.11
N ASN A 55 11.02 14.98 1.52
CA ASN A 55 10.44 14.88 0.19
C ASN A 55 11.48 14.57 -0.89
N THR A 56 12.67 15.16 -0.78
CA THR A 56 13.79 14.87 -1.69
C THR A 56 14.24 13.41 -1.57
N TRP A 57 14.37 12.92 -0.33
CA TRP A 57 14.73 11.55 -0.05
C TRP A 57 13.70 10.56 -0.60
N ILE A 58 12.41 10.78 -0.31
CA ILE A 58 11.31 9.94 -0.81
C ILE A 58 11.30 9.93 -2.35
N ASN A 59 11.42 11.07 -3.00
CA ASN A 59 11.40 11.14 -4.46
C ASN A 59 12.56 10.36 -5.10
N LYS A 60 13.78 10.46 -4.55
CA LYS A 60 14.94 9.68 -5.01
C LYS A 60 14.75 8.18 -4.78
N SER A 61 14.27 7.80 -3.60
CA SER A 61 13.99 6.40 -3.28
C SER A 61 12.92 5.81 -4.20
N LEU A 62 11.86 6.55 -4.49
CA LEU A 62 10.82 6.13 -5.44
C LEU A 62 11.34 6.00 -6.86
N GLN A 63 12.23 6.90 -7.30
CA GLN A 63 12.84 6.81 -8.61
C GLN A 63 13.66 5.52 -8.74
N GLU A 64 14.56 5.27 -7.81
CA GLU A 64 15.39 4.05 -7.80
C GLU A 64 14.52 2.78 -7.69
N LEU A 65 13.52 2.79 -6.82
CA LEU A 65 12.58 1.69 -6.68
C LEU A 65 11.83 1.44 -8.00
N SER A 66 11.40 2.49 -8.69
CA SER A 66 10.69 2.40 -9.96
C SER A 66 11.55 1.79 -11.07
N GLU A 67 12.85 2.14 -11.11
CA GLU A 67 13.81 1.55 -12.05
C GLU A 67 13.97 0.05 -11.77
N ARG A 68 14.15 -0.35 -10.52
CA ARG A 68 14.25 -1.76 -10.11
C ARG A 68 12.99 -2.58 -10.43
N TYR A 69 11.80 -2.03 -10.18
CA TYR A 69 10.56 -2.70 -10.56
C TYR A 69 10.45 -2.91 -12.07
N LYS A 70 10.89 -1.92 -12.84
CA LYS A 70 10.93 -2.00 -14.30
C LYS A 70 11.93 -3.06 -14.79
N GLU A 71 13.12 -3.12 -14.20
CA GLU A 71 14.15 -4.10 -14.56
C GLU A 71 13.73 -5.53 -14.22
N LEU A 72 13.34 -5.76 -12.96
CA LEU A 72 13.09 -7.10 -12.43
C LEU A 72 11.74 -7.68 -12.90
N TYR A 73 10.70 -6.86 -12.90
CA TYR A 73 9.32 -7.34 -13.09
C TYR A 73 8.64 -6.79 -14.34
N LYS A 74 9.28 -5.85 -15.07
CA LYS A 74 8.66 -5.10 -16.18
C LYS A 74 7.39 -4.34 -15.75
N ILE A 75 7.29 -3.99 -14.47
CA ILE A 75 6.18 -3.25 -13.88
C ILE A 75 6.59 -1.77 -13.72
N LYS A 76 5.66 -0.87 -14.05
CA LYS A 76 5.80 0.57 -13.80
C LYS A 76 5.00 0.95 -12.56
N ILE A 77 5.64 1.59 -11.59
CA ILE A 77 4.96 2.19 -10.43
C ILE A 77 4.21 3.44 -10.91
N LYS A 78 2.91 3.50 -10.63
CA LYS A 78 2.08 4.69 -10.87
C LYS A 78 2.09 5.55 -9.61
N ILE A 79 2.47 6.82 -9.74
CA ILE A 79 2.57 7.77 -8.61
C ILE A 79 1.44 8.78 -8.73
N TYR A 80 0.69 8.97 -7.64
CA TYR A 80 -0.43 9.89 -7.54
C TYR A 80 -0.18 10.94 -6.44
N ASN A 81 -0.76 12.11 -6.61
CA ASN A 81 -0.69 13.22 -5.66
C ASN A 81 -2.09 13.77 -5.34
N ASP A 82 -3.09 12.93 -5.43
CA ASP A 82 -4.51 13.27 -5.28
C ASP A 82 -5.08 12.57 -4.03
N ASP A 83 -6.35 12.87 -3.73
CA ASP A 83 -7.07 12.22 -2.63
C ASP A 83 -7.12 10.70 -2.80
N ILE A 84 -6.80 9.99 -1.73
CA ILE A 84 -6.68 8.53 -1.71
C ILE A 84 -7.93 7.83 -2.22
N TYR A 85 -9.10 8.29 -1.76
CA TYR A 85 -10.37 7.63 -2.10
C TYR A 85 -10.74 7.86 -3.55
N GLN A 86 -10.42 9.05 -4.09
CA GLN A 86 -10.63 9.37 -5.50
C GLN A 86 -9.70 8.55 -6.40
N VAL A 87 -8.42 8.43 -6.02
CA VAL A 87 -7.43 7.61 -6.76
C VAL A 87 -7.86 6.14 -6.81
N ILE A 88 -8.19 5.57 -5.65
CA ILE A 88 -8.58 4.15 -5.55
C ILE A 88 -9.88 3.88 -6.32
N GLU A 89 -10.87 4.76 -6.21
CA GLU A 89 -12.15 4.64 -6.93
C GLU A 89 -11.95 4.73 -8.45
N ALA A 90 -11.15 5.68 -8.92
CA ALA A 90 -10.86 5.84 -10.34
C ALA A 90 -10.11 4.62 -10.90
N LEU A 91 -9.11 4.12 -10.16
CA LEU A 91 -8.37 2.91 -10.53
C LEU A 91 -9.26 1.67 -10.56
N HIS A 92 -10.18 1.53 -9.61
CA HIS A 92 -11.12 0.41 -9.61
C HIS A 92 -12.06 0.47 -10.82
N LYS A 93 -12.59 1.64 -11.17
CA LYS A 93 -13.40 1.84 -12.39
C LYS A 93 -12.64 1.50 -13.67
N GLU A 94 -11.34 1.82 -13.72
CA GLU A 94 -10.49 1.57 -14.91
C GLU A 94 -10.10 0.10 -15.06
N THR A 95 -9.75 -0.57 -13.95
CA THR A 95 -9.04 -1.85 -13.96
C THR A 95 -9.84 -3.01 -13.39
N ASN A 96 -10.91 -2.73 -12.65
CA ASN A 96 -11.75 -3.70 -11.96
C ASN A 96 -10.94 -4.68 -11.09
N PHE A 97 -9.91 -4.19 -10.37
CA PHE A 97 -9.12 -5.02 -9.47
C PHE A 97 -9.99 -5.58 -8.34
N THR A 98 -9.66 -6.77 -7.87
CA THR A 98 -10.45 -7.51 -6.86
C THR A 98 -9.96 -7.30 -5.44
N ASP A 99 -8.68 -7.01 -5.26
CA ASP A 99 -8.02 -6.93 -3.96
C ASP A 99 -6.96 -5.84 -3.93
N ILE A 100 -6.83 -5.18 -2.78
CA ILE A 100 -5.70 -4.30 -2.46
C ILE A 100 -4.80 -5.01 -1.46
N TYR A 101 -3.50 -4.95 -1.68
CA TYR A 101 -2.45 -5.48 -0.82
C TYR A 101 -1.61 -4.33 -0.26
N ILE A 102 -1.49 -4.26 1.07
CA ILE A 102 -0.77 -3.21 1.79
C ILE A 102 0.04 -3.81 2.94
N ASN A 103 1.17 -3.19 3.26
CA ASN A 103 1.86 -3.44 4.52
C ASN A 103 1.38 -2.44 5.57
N THR A 104 1.16 -2.94 6.79
CA THR A 104 0.71 -2.13 7.93
C THR A 104 1.84 -1.20 8.38
N THR A 105 1.52 0.05 8.64
CA THR A 105 2.50 1.05 9.12
C THR A 105 2.48 1.20 10.65
N PHE A 106 1.43 0.71 11.30
CA PHE A 106 1.16 0.89 12.74
C PHE A 106 1.02 2.37 13.16
N ASP A 107 0.74 3.25 12.20
CA ASP A 107 0.38 4.64 12.45
C ASP A 107 -1.14 4.74 12.64
N PRO A 108 -1.64 5.28 13.77
CA PRO A 108 -3.07 5.37 14.03
C PRO A 108 -3.86 6.20 13.01
N GLU A 109 -3.24 7.19 12.36
CA GLU A 109 -3.90 7.96 11.30
C GLU A 109 -4.05 7.14 10.02
N VAL A 110 -3.01 6.37 9.67
CA VAL A 110 -3.05 5.46 8.53
C VAL A 110 -4.03 4.33 8.76
N ASP A 111 -4.10 3.77 9.97
CA ASP A 111 -5.06 2.72 10.33
C ASP A 111 -6.52 3.20 10.19
N LYS A 112 -6.79 4.48 10.49
CA LYS A 112 -8.12 5.10 10.24
C LYS A 112 -8.44 5.17 8.75
N ILE A 113 -7.44 5.49 7.92
CA ILE A 113 -7.58 5.53 6.46
C ILE A 113 -7.90 4.12 5.94
N ASP A 114 -7.18 3.10 6.41
CA ASP A 114 -7.39 1.71 6.00
C ASP A 114 -8.77 1.20 6.39
N THR A 115 -9.18 1.44 7.62
CA THR A 115 -10.51 1.07 8.11
C THR A 115 -11.61 1.75 7.30
N LYS A 116 -11.45 3.03 7.01
CA LYS A 116 -12.43 3.79 6.21
C LYS A 116 -12.46 3.31 4.77
N LEU A 117 -11.30 2.98 4.18
CA LEU A 117 -11.21 2.43 2.82
C LEU A 117 -11.92 1.07 2.74
N ALA A 118 -11.60 0.15 3.66
CA ALA A 118 -12.22 -1.16 3.72
C ALA A 118 -13.74 -1.07 3.92
N THR A 119 -14.21 -0.15 4.76
CA THR A 119 -15.65 0.03 5.02
C THR A 119 -16.37 0.64 3.81
N LYS A 120 -15.80 1.69 3.20
CA LYS A 120 -16.40 2.39 2.06
C LYS A 120 -16.55 1.48 0.84
N PHE A 121 -15.58 0.64 0.59
CA PHE A 121 -15.50 -0.19 -0.63
C PHE A 121 -15.73 -1.68 -0.40
N LYS A 122 -16.30 -2.07 0.75
CA LYS A 122 -16.50 -3.48 1.15
C LYS A 122 -17.22 -4.37 0.11
N ASN A 123 -18.03 -3.77 -0.75
CA ASN A 123 -18.79 -4.48 -1.79
C ASN A 123 -18.08 -4.45 -3.16
N SER A 124 -16.94 -3.77 -3.27
CA SER A 124 -16.22 -3.57 -4.53
C SER A 124 -14.93 -4.38 -4.59
N PHE A 125 -14.14 -4.38 -3.52
CA PHE A 125 -12.88 -5.10 -3.43
C PHE A 125 -12.50 -5.36 -1.97
N ASN A 126 -11.55 -6.28 -1.74
CA ASN A 126 -11.02 -6.56 -0.41
C ASN A 126 -9.76 -5.73 -0.13
N VAL A 127 -9.52 -5.41 1.14
CA VAL A 127 -8.28 -4.77 1.61
C VAL A 127 -7.54 -5.77 2.49
N ASN A 128 -6.35 -6.20 2.04
CA ASN A 128 -5.51 -7.18 2.71
C ASN A 128 -4.28 -6.49 3.29
N SER A 129 -4.17 -6.48 4.62
CA SER A 129 -3.09 -5.82 5.37
C SER A 129 -2.14 -6.85 5.99
N TYR A 130 -0.83 -6.62 5.85
CA TYR A 130 0.21 -7.53 6.30
C TYR A 130 1.22 -6.82 7.20
N ASN A 131 1.66 -7.49 8.26
CA ASN A 131 2.77 -7.02 9.08
C ASN A 131 4.10 -7.47 8.45
N SER A 132 4.85 -6.55 7.88
CA SER A 132 6.18 -6.82 7.35
C SER A 132 7.27 -5.93 7.96
N SER A 133 6.96 -5.23 9.05
CA SER A 133 7.86 -4.27 9.70
C SER A 133 8.21 -4.63 11.14
N LEU A 134 7.32 -5.32 11.85
CA LEU A 134 7.50 -5.67 13.25
C LEU A 134 7.55 -7.18 13.44
N LEU A 135 8.41 -7.65 14.35
CA LEU A 135 8.47 -9.06 14.77
C LEU A 135 7.17 -9.49 15.44
N PHE A 136 6.57 -8.59 16.24
CA PHE A 136 5.29 -8.80 16.93
C PHE A 136 4.38 -7.62 16.68
N LYS A 137 3.07 -7.86 16.64
CA LYS A 137 2.12 -6.74 16.61
C LYS A 137 2.09 -6.04 17.98
N PRO A 138 1.82 -4.74 18.03
CA PRO A 138 1.79 -3.99 19.30
C PRO A 138 0.90 -4.62 20.37
N ASN A 139 -0.21 -5.24 19.98
CA ASN A 139 -1.18 -5.86 20.90
C ASN A 139 -0.83 -7.31 21.31
N GLU A 140 0.24 -7.90 20.80
CA GLU A 140 0.66 -9.26 21.09
C GLU A 140 1.62 -9.34 22.28
N ILE A 141 2.24 -8.20 22.66
CA ILE A 141 3.20 -8.13 23.78
C ILE A 141 2.56 -7.38 24.94
N LEU A 142 2.11 -8.14 25.92
CA LEU A 142 1.48 -7.64 27.13
C LEU A 142 2.30 -8.09 28.35
N ASN A 143 2.19 -7.32 29.45
CA ASN A 143 2.73 -7.72 30.74
C ASN A 143 1.90 -8.86 31.35
N ASN A 144 2.32 -9.39 32.50
CA ASN A 144 1.64 -10.49 33.17
C ASN A 144 0.20 -10.15 33.64
N SER A 145 -0.16 -8.87 33.68
CA SER A 145 -1.51 -8.38 34.03
C SER A 145 -2.39 -8.18 32.79
N GLY A 146 -1.86 -8.40 31.58
CA GLY A 146 -2.57 -8.18 30.33
C GLY A 146 -2.55 -6.73 29.83
N ASP A 147 -1.72 -5.87 30.43
CA ASP A 147 -1.55 -4.48 30.03
C ASP A 147 -0.31 -4.27 29.16
N PHE A 148 -0.26 -3.14 28.47
CA PHE A 148 0.95 -2.75 27.74
C PHE A 148 2.10 -2.42 28.70
N PHE A 149 3.33 -2.75 28.30
CA PHE A 149 4.51 -2.24 29.01
C PHE A 149 4.56 -0.71 28.91
N LYS A 150 4.81 -0.06 30.07
CA LYS A 150 4.98 1.39 30.15
C LYS A 150 6.44 1.77 29.97
#